data_d2b42e2fcd51526f29af2851085db3d1
#
_entry.id   d2b42e2fcd51526f29af2851085db3d1
#
_cell.length_a   1.000
_cell.length_b   1.000
_cell.length_c   1.000
_cell.angle_alpha   90.00
_cell.angle_beta   90.00
_cell.angle_gamma   90.00
#
_symmetry.space_group_name_H-M   'P 1'
#
loop_
_entity.id
_entity.type
_entity.pdbx_description
1 polymer ?
#
loop_
_entity_poly.entity_id
_entity_poly.type
_entity_poly.pdbx_seq_one_letter_code
_entity_poly.pdbx_strand_id
1 'polypeptide(L)'
;NPQRVTPPCPVYQSCGGCQLQHLSYAGQLAAKQQSVRDALDRIGKLMEVSVQPVLGMEQPWRYRNKAQFPVGWQGSQVITGCYSSGSHTIIPTSECLIQQEMNDRLMAAVSQIATELGVTPYNEKTGQGILRHVMGRVGIATGEVMAVLVTTQKDFPGNNELVRRLQEAVPELTSIQQNINAAKTNVILGRETIVRWGAPVIQDRLG
;
A
#
# COMPACT_ATOMS: atom_id res chain seq x y z
N ASN A 1 18.89 22.98 9.29
CA ASN A 1 19.24 21.74 9.96
C ASN A 1 20.14 20.92 9.03
N PRO A 2 21.38 20.54 9.44
CA PRO A 2 22.32 19.80 8.61
C PRO A 2 21.83 18.39 8.21
N GLN A 3 20.84 17.85 8.92
CA GLN A 3 20.23 16.56 8.59
C GLN A 3 19.11 16.66 7.53
N ARG A 4 18.80 17.87 7.04
CA ARG A 4 17.77 18.04 6.02
C ARG A 4 18.31 17.66 4.65
N VAL A 5 17.55 16.82 3.94
CA VAL A 5 17.86 16.34 2.59
C VAL A 5 16.67 16.56 1.67
N THR A 6 16.91 16.57 0.37
CA THR A 6 15.83 16.53 -0.61
C THR A 6 15.22 15.13 -0.62
N PRO A 7 13.88 15.00 -0.42
CA PRO A 7 13.22 13.72 -0.51
C PRO A 7 13.40 13.08 -1.88
N PRO A 8 13.79 11.80 -1.96
CA PRO A 8 13.98 11.14 -3.26
C PRO A 8 12.65 10.79 -3.96
N CYS A 9 11.54 10.69 -3.22
CA CYS A 9 10.24 10.40 -3.79
C CYS A 9 9.64 11.66 -4.45
N PRO A 10 9.31 11.62 -5.76
CA PRO A 10 8.83 12.80 -6.49
C PRO A 10 7.47 13.30 -5.99
N VAL A 11 6.65 12.43 -5.40
CA VAL A 11 5.33 12.78 -4.88
C VAL A 11 5.31 12.98 -3.36
N TYR A 12 6.48 13.06 -2.70
CA TYR A 12 6.58 13.16 -1.24
C TYR A 12 5.76 14.29 -0.63
N GLN A 13 5.73 15.45 -1.29
CA GLN A 13 5.03 16.63 -0.76
C GLN A 13 3.51 16.51 -0.82
N SER A 14 2.98 15.76 -1.78
CA SER A 14 1.55 15.57 -2.00
C SER A 14 1.02 14.27 -1.41
N CYS A 15 1.85 13.23 -1.34
CA CYS A 15 1.48 11.92 -0.82
C CYS A 15 1.49 11.89 0.72
N GLY A 16 0.41 11.41 1.34
CA GLY A 16 0.31 11.24 2.79
C GLY A 16 1.03 10.02 3.37
N GLY A 17 1.71 9.21 2.53
CA GLY A 17 2.28 7.93 2.93
C GLY A 17 3.58 8.00 3.73
N CYS A 18 4.36 9.09 3.60
CA CYS A 18 5.66 9.25 4.24
C CYS A 18 5.80 10.63 4.89
N GLN A 19 6.41 10.70 6.08
CA GLN A 19 6.58 11.94 6.85
C GLN A 19 8.03 12.38 7.03
N LEU A 20 9.03 11.50 6.86
CA LEU A 20 10.40 11.76 7.28
C LEU A 20 11.45 11.72 6.14
N GLN A 21 11.04 11.60 4.88
CA GLN A 21 12.03 11.54 3.76
C GLN A 21 12.84 12.83 3.59
N HIS A 22 12.42 13.93 4.20
CA HIS A 22 13.16 15.20 4.22
C HIS A 22 14.31 15.21 5.23
N LEU A 23 14.49 14.15 6.02
CA LEU A 23 15.63 13.95 6.91
C LEU A 23 16.56 12.86 6.36
N SER A 24 17.85 13.02 6.53
CA SER A 24 18.83 11.94 6.29
C SER A 24 18.47 10.72 7.14
N TYR A 25 18.85 9.52 6.72
CA TYR A 25 18.48 8.31 7.48
C TYR A 25 19.05 8.33 8.90
N ALA A 26 20.30 8.80 9.07
CA ALA A 26 20.89 9.03 10.41
C ALA A 26 20.04 10.03 11.23
N GLY A 27 19.57 11.12 10.61
CA GLY A 27 18.67 12.07 11.25
C GLY A 27 17.32 11.46 11.65
N GLN A 28 16.78 10.55 10.85
CA GLN A 28 15.55 9.81 11.19
C GLN A 28 15.75 8.91 12.41
N LEU A 29 16.88 8.18 12.49
CA LEU A 29 17.20 7.33 13.64
C LEU A 29 17.38 8.14 14.92
N ALA A 30 18.11 9.27 14.84
CA ALA A 30 18.29 10.19 15.97
C ALA A 30 16.95 10.78 16.45
N ALA A 31 16.07 11.20 15.53
CA ALA A 31 14.75 11.73 15.87
C ALA A 31 13.86 10.68 16.54
N LYS A 32 13.91 9.42 16.09
CA LYS A 32 13.18 8.30 16.72
C LYS A 32 13.68 8.00 18.13
N GLN A 33 15.01 7.99 18.33
CA GLN A 33 15.59 7.81 19.66
C GLN A 33 15.17 8.94 20.61
N GLN A 34 15.22 10.20 20.12
CA GLN A 34 14.80 11.35 20.92
C GLN A 34 13.32 11.29 21.29
N SER A 35 12.45 10.84 20.37
CA SER A 35 11.03 10.67 20.66
C SER A 35 10.77 9.66 21.78
N VAL A 36 11.55 8.57 21.84
CA VAL A 36 11.45 7.60 22.94
C VAL A 36 11.92 8.21 24.26
N ARG A 37 13.05 8.94 24.26
CA ARG A 37 13.53 9.66 25.46
C ARG A 37 12.48 10.66 25.96
N ASP A 38 11.97 11.49 25.07
CA ASP A 38 10.95 12.50 25.42
C ASP A 38 9.69 11.85 26.03
N ALA A 39 9.28 10.69 25.53
CA ALA A 39 8.14 9.94 26.08
C ALA A 39 8.45 9.40 27.48
N LEU A 40 9.64 8.83 27.70
CA LEU A 40 10.05 8.34 29.01
C LEU A 40 10.18 9.49 30.02
N ASP A 41 10.89 10.54 29.64
CA ASP A 41 11.20 11.66 30.55
C ASP A 41 9.96 12.49 30.88
N ARG A 42 9.21 12.91 29.83
CA ARG A 42 8.12 13.88 30.00
C ARG A 42 6.80 13.25 30.40
N ILE A 43 6.48 12.08 29.83
CA ILE A 43 5.20 11.37 30.08
C ILE A 43 5.40 10.35 31.18
N GLY A 44 6.39 9.47 31.05
CA GLY A 44 6.67 8.40 32.00
C GLY A 44 7.32 8.85 33.31
N LYS A 45 7.91 10.05 33.35
CA LYS A 45 8.73 10.56 34.49
C LYS A 45 9.89 9.63 34.87
N LEU A 46 10.45 8.93 33.89
CA LEU A 46 11.51 7.93 34.00
C LEU A 46 12.82 8.50 33.44
N MET A 47 13.40 9.50 34.11
CA MET A 47 14.56 10.28 33.64
C MET A 47 15.88 9.50 33.60
N GLU A 48 16.00 8.41 34.37
CA GLU A 48 17.25 7.65 34.51
C GLU A 48 17.34 6.45 33.56
N VAL A 49 16.30 6.25 32.72
CA VAL A 49 16.27 5.12 31.76
C VAL A 49 17.20 5.39 30.60
N SER A 50 18.20 4.53 30.41
CA SER A 50 19.10 4.60 29.26
C SER A 50 18.41 4.11 28.01
N VAL A 51 18.25 4.99 27.01
CA VAL A 51 17.73 4.65 25.68
C VAL A 51 18.90 4.40 24.74
N GLN A 52 19.07 3.15 24.32
CA GLN A 52 20.09 2.77 23.37
C GLN A 52 19.85 3.40 21.99
N PRO A 53 20.90 3.53 21.14
CA PRO A 53 20.74 3.95 19.75
C PRO A 53 19.74 3.06 19.01
N VAL A 54 18.96 3.67 18.12
CA VAL A 54 18.01 2.91 17.28
C VAL A 54 18.77 2.03 16.31
N LEU A 55 18.45 0.74 16.27
CA LEU A 55 18.95 -0.16 15.26
C LEU A 55 18.32 0.20 13.92
N GLY A 56 19.15 0.59 12.97
CA GLY A 56 18.73 0.94 11.61
C GLY A 56 18.78 -0.24 10.67
N MET A 57 18.12 -0.08 9.51
CA MET A 57 18.23 -0.99 8.38
C MET A 57 19.46 -0.60 7.53
N GLU A 58 20.13 -1.58 6.94
CA GLU A 58 21.18 -1.33 5.95
C GLU A 58 20.60 -0.72 4.66
N GLN A 59 19.44 -1.23 4.23
CA GLN A 59 18.68 -0.74 3.09
C GLN A 59 17.31 -0.24 3.54
N PRO A 60 17.13 1.07 3.82
CA PRO A 60 15.90 1.61 4.39
C PRO A 60 14.79 1.85 3.34
N TRP A 61 14.91 1.24 2.17
CA TRP A 61 13.97 1.29 1.06
C TRP A 61 13.39 -0.10 0.78
N ARG A 62 12.27 -0.16 0.05
CA ARG A 62 11.63 -1.41 -0.37
C ARG A 62 11.28 -2.39 0.77
N TYR A 63 11.19 -1.90 2.01
CA TYR A 63 10.96 -2.74 3.20
C TYR A 63 9.49 -3.14 3.42
N ARG A 64 8.54 -2.42 2.82
CA ARG A 64 7.12 -2.66 3.03
C ARG A 64 6.62 -3.76 2.11
N ASN A 65 6.29 -4.91 2.68
CA ASN A 65 5.80 -6.09 1.96
C ASN A 65 4.29 -6.07 1.68
N LYS A 66 3.53 -5.17 2.31
CA LYS A 66 2.09 -5.00 2.08
C LYS A 66 1.80 -3.61 1.52
N ALA A 67 1.23 -3.57 0.31
CA ALA A 67 0.60 -2.40 -0.28
C ALA A 67 -0.91 -2.43 -0.07
N GLN A 68 -1.54 -1.27 0.06
CA GLN A 68 -2.99 -1.13 0.17
C GLN A 68 -3.38 0.24 -0.35
N PHE A 69 -3.84 0.26 -1.59
CA PHE A 69 -4.10 1.49 -2.31
C PHE A 69 -5.59 1.63 -2.67
N PRO A 70 -6.19 2.81 -2.43
CA PRO A 70 -7.48 3.15 -2.99
C PRO A 70 -7.39 3.21 -4.51
N VAL A 71 -8.52 2.96 -5.15
CA VAL A 71 -8.70 3.03 -6.60
C VAL A 71 -9.60 4.20 -6.93
N GLY A 72 -9.24 4.96 -7.95
CA GLY A 72 -10.01 6.13 -8.38
C GLY A 72 -9.85 6.43 -9.86
N TRP A 73 -10.40 7.55 -10.28
CA TRP A 73 -10.30 8.06 -11.64
C TRP A 73 -9.32 9.22 -11.75
N GLN A 74 -8.52 9.24 -12.83
CA GLN A 74 -7.84 10.42 -13.33
C GLN A 74 -8.18 10.59 -14.81
N GLY A 75 -9.06 11.54 -15.13
CA GLY A 75 -9.66 11.60 -16.46
C GLY A 75 -10.44 10.32 -16.78
N SER A 76 -10.05 9.63 -17.84
CA SER A 76 -10.64 8.34 -18.26
C SER A 76 -9.85 7.10 -17.78
N GLN A 77 -8.78 7.30 -17.00
CA GLN A 77 -7.93 6.21 -16.55
C GLN A 77 -8.20 5.85 -15.09
N VAL A 78 -8.25 4.55 -14.81
CA VAL A 78 -8.24 4.04 -13.45
C VAL A 78 -6.85 4.22 -12.86
N ILE A 79 -6.77 4.81 -11.68
CA ILE A 79 -5.52 5.02 -10.95
C ILE A 79 -5.54 4.32 -9.60
N THR A 80 -4.36 3.93 -9.14
CA THR A 80 -4.08 3.51 -7.77
C THR A 80 -3.03 4.45 -7.17
N GLY A 81 -3.05 4.63 -5.85
CA GLY A 81 -2.06 5.47 -5.19
C GLY A 81 -2.33 5.61 -3.70
N CYS A 82 -1.66 6.55 -3.06
CA CYS A 82 -1.95 6.91 -1.67
C CYS A 82 -2.87 8.12 -1.60
N TYR A 83 -3.58 8.27 -0.49
CA TYR A 83 -4.29 9.52 -0.23
C TYR A 83 -3.31 10.66 0.07
N SER A 84 -3.62 11.84 -0.39
CA SER A 84 -2.97 13.08 0.05
C SER A 84 -3.21 13.29 1.54
N SER A 85 -2.26 13.91 2.22
CA SER A 85 -2.37 14.18 3.66
C SER A 85 -3.65 14.98 3.97
N GLY A 86 -4.43 14.50 4.93
CA GLY A 86 -5.66 15.13 5.39
C GLY A 86 -6.82 15.11 4.37
N SER A 87 -6.74 14.32 3.30
CA SER A 87 -7.81 14.23 2.30
C SER A 87 -7.95 12.80 1.73
N HIS A 88 -9.05 12.58 0.97
CA HIS A 88 -9.28 11.36 0.18
C HIS A 88 -8.92 11.55 -1.30
N THR A 89 -8.13 12.58 -1.63
CA THR A 89 -7.60 12.75 -2.98
C THR A 89 -6.49 11.74 -3.22
N ILE A 90 -6.66 10.89 -4.23
CA ILE A 90 -5.66 9.87 -4.59
C ILE A 90 -4.53 10.54 -5.35
N ILE A 91 -3.32 10.38 -4.86
CA ILE A 91 -2.08 10.77 -5.54
C ILE A 91 -1.56 9.54 -6.30
N PRO A 92 -1.60 9.55 -7.63
CA PRO A 92 -1.12 8.42 -8.42
C PRO A 92 0.35 8.17 -8.12
N THR A 93 0.71 6.90 -7.93
CA THR A 93 2.07 6.52 -7.60
C THR A 93 2.47 5.36 -8.51
N SER A 94 3.31 5.64 -9.48
CA SER A 94 3.86 4.62 -10.40
C SER A 94 4.97 3.80 -9.74
N GLU A 95 5.70 4.43 -8.84
CA GLU A 95 6.78 3.82 -8.07
C GLU A 95 6.75 4.35 -6.63
N CYS A 96 6.71 3.44 -5.68
CA CYS A 96 6.77 3.77 -4.26
C CYS A 96 8.04 3.22 -3.62
N LEU A 97 9.00 4.09 -3.30
CA LEU A 97 10.33 3.70 -2.82
C LEU A 97 10.34 2.85 -1.55
N ILE A 98 9.28 2.84 -0.77
CA ILE A 98 9.18 2.02 0.44
C ILE A 98 8.44 0.69 0.22
N GLN A 99 7.71 0.52 -0.89
CA GLN A 99 7.01 -0.72 -1.24
C GLN A 99 7.96 -1.69 -1.96
N GLN A 100 7.70 -3.00 -1.86
CA GLN A 100 8.32 -3.97 -2.75
C GLN A 100 7.93 -3.68 -4.20
N GLU A 101 8.87 -3.79 -5.14
CA GLU A 101 8.67 -3.50 -6.56
C GLU A 101 7.52 -4.29 -7.17
N MET A 102 7.32 -5.51 -6.68
CA MET A 102 6.23 -6.36 -7.10
C MET A 102 4.86 -5.75 -6.79
N ASN A 103 4.73 -5.02 -5.68
CA ASN A 103 3.51 -4.27 -5.38
C ASN A 103 3.29 -3.12 -6.38
N ASP A 104 4.35 -2.42 -6.81
CA ASP A 104 4.23 -1.36 -7.81
C ASP A 104 3.77 -1.93 -9.16
N ARG A 105 4.36 -3.05 -9.59
CA ARG A 105 3.94 -3.78 -10.81
C ARG A 105 2.48 -4.23 -10.76
N LEU A 106 2.07 -4.80 -9.64
CA LEU A 106 0.69 -5.23 -9.41
C LEU A 106 -0.28 -4.05 -9.52
N MET A 107 0.03 -2.92 -8.87
CA MET A 107 -0.82 -1.73 -8.90
C MET A 107 -0.95 -1.17 -10.33
N ALA A 108 0.16 -1.11 -11.08
CA ALA A 108 0.17 -0.67 -12.46
C ALA A 108 -0.68 -1.60 -13.34
N ALA A 109 -0.53 -2.92 -13.21
CA ALA A 109 -1.30 -3.91 -13.95
C ALA A 109 -2.80 -3.79 -13.66
N VAL A 110 -3.20 -3.68 -12.39
CA VAL A 110 -4.62 -3.50 -12.02
C VAL A 110 -5.18 -2.21 -12.63
N SER A 111 -4.45 -1.09 -12.53
CA SER A 111 -4.89 0.20 -13.08
C SER A 111 -5.12 0.12 -14.59
N GLN A 112 -4.19 -0.45 -15.32
CA GLN A 112 -4.28 -0.63 -16.76
C GLN A 112 -5.44 -1.55 -17.14
N ILE A 113 -5.49 -2.76 -16.59
CA ILE A 113 -6.48 -3.77 -16.96
C ILE A 113 -7.90 -3.30 -16.58
N ALA A 114 -8.07 -2.67 -15.41
CA ALA A 114 -9.36 -2.14 -14.99
C ALA A 114 -9.84 -1.00 -15.92
N THR A 115 -8.92 -0.16 -16.41
CA THR A 115 -9.24 0.88 -17.41
C THR A 115 -9.73 0.27 -18.70
N GLU A 116 -9.01 -0.70 -19.25
CA GLU A 116 -9.32 -1.35 -20.52
C GLU A 116 -10.63 -2.16 -20.48
N LEU A 117 -10.94 -2.77 -19.33
CA LEU A 117 -12.18 -3.53 -19.10
C LEU A 117 -13.37 -2.66 -18.67
N GLY A 118 -13.16 -1.36 -18.44
CA GLY A 118 -14.21 -0.47 -17.96
C GLY A 118 -14.68 -0.78 -16.53
N VAL A 119 -13.83 -1.40 -15.69
CA VAL A 119 -14.16 -1.67 -14.28
C VAL A 119 -14.13 -0.36 -13.50
N THR A 120 -15.30 0.08 -13.05
CA THR A 120 -15.45 1.41 -12.44
C THR A 120 -14.90 1.47 -11.01
N PRO A 121 -14.02 2.41 -10.68
CA PRO A 121 -13.66 2.72 -9.30
C PRO A 121 -14.86 3.13 -8.45
N TYR A 122 -14.83 2.72 -7.19
CA TYR A 122 -15.85 3.09 -6.23
C TYR A 122 -15.72 4.56 -5.82
N ASN A 123 -16.82 5.27 -5.87
CA ASN A 123 -16.91 6.65 -5.43
C ASN A 123 -17.56 6.71 -4.03
N GLU A 124 -16.81 7.10 -3.02
CA GLU A 124 -17.26 7.16 -1.62
C GLU A 124 -18.43 8.13 -1.40
N LYS A 125 -18.51 9.22 -2.20
CA LYS A 125 -19.58 10.22 -2.07
C LYS A 125 -20.92 9.70 -2.59
N THR A 126 -20.91 9.06 -3.75
CA THR A 126 -22.13 8.55 -4.39
C THR A 126 -22.48 7.13 -3.94
N GLY A 127 -21.49 6.36 -3.49
CA GLY A 127 -21.63 4.94 -3.19
C GLY A 127 -21.71 4.05 -4.43
N GLN A 128 -21.33 4.57 -5.60
CA GLN A 128 -21.37 3.84 -6.87
C GLN A 128 -19.99 3.40 -7.29
N GLY A 129 -19.92 2.38 -8.15
CA GLY A 129 -18.69 1.80 -8.66
C GLY A 129 -18.36 0.47 -8.01
N ILE A 130 -17.35 -0.21 -8.53
CA ILE A 130 -17.05 -1.62 -8.25
C ILE A 130 -15.76 -1.75 -7.46
N LEU A 131 -14.64 -1.27 -7.98
CA LEU A 131 -13.31 -1.50 -7.42
C LEU A 131 -12.94 -0.41 -6.42
N ARG A 132 -12.81 -0.79 -5.15
CA ARG A 132 -12.55 0.13 -4.02
C ARG A 132 -11.07 0.28 -3.72
N HIS A 133 -10.41 -0.86 -3.50
CA HIS A 133 -8.99 -0.91 -3.14
C HIS A 133 -8.32 -2.09 -3.82
N VAL A 134 -7.02 -1.98 -3.96
CA VAL A 134 -6.14 -3.11 -4.32
C VAL A 134 -5.13 -3.29 -3.21
N MET A 135 -4.96 -4.52 -2.75
CA MET A 135 -3.90 -4.87 -1.81
C MET A 135 -2.95 -5.85 -2.48
N GLY A 136 -1.66 -5.61 -2.29
CA GLY A 136 -0.60 -6.53 -2.63
C GLY A 136 0.11 -7.01 -1.37
N ARG A 137 0.48 -8.27 -1.32
CA ARG A 137 1.39 -8.84 -0.32
C ARG A 137 2.48 -9.61 -1.02
N VAL A 138 3.70 -9.44 -0.54
CA VAL A 138 4.90 -10.13 -1.07
C VAL A 138 5.58 -10.87 0.08
N GLY A 139 5.74 -12.17 -0.07
CA GLY A 139 6.64 -12.96 0.77
C GLY A 139 8.08 -12.66 0.36
N ILE A 140 8.83 -11.96 1.21
CA ILE A 140 10.17 -11.45 0.84
C ILE A 140 11.14 -12.61 0.63
N ALA A 141 11.09 -13.62 1.50
CA ALA A 141 11.98 -14.78 1.42
C ALA A 141 11.53 -15.84 0.41
N THR A 142 10.23 -15.89 0.09
CA THR A 142 9.66 -16.90 -0.82
C THR A 142 9.43 -16.40 -2.22
N GLY A 143 9.29 -15.07 -2.39
CA GLY A 143 8.90 -14.46 -3.66
C GLY A 143 7.41 -14.61 -3.99
N GLU A 144 6.60 -15.24 -3.12
CA GLU A 144 5.18 -15.41 -3.34
C GLU A 144 4.43 -14.09 -3.29
N VAL A 145 3.50 -13.88 -4.22
CA VAL A 145 2.74 -12.64 -4.34
C VAL A 145 1.24 -12.92 -4.27
N MET A 146 0.55 -12.15 -3.43
CA MET A 146 -0.91 -12.17 -3.33
C MET A 146 -1.49 -10.81 -3.74
N ALA A 147 -2.49 -10.84 -4.62
CA ALA A 147 -3.36 -9.72 -4.93
C ALA A 147 -4.71 -9.89 -4.22
N VAL A 148 -5.21 -8.82 -3.61
CA VAL A 148 -6.59 -8.77 -3.08
C VAL A 148 -7.30 -7.59 -3.72
N LEU A 149 -8.35 -7.88 -4.50
CA LEU A 149 -9.23 -6.90 -5.12
C LEU A 149 -10.41 -6.64 -4.17
N VAL A 150 -10.53 -5.44 -3.63
CA VAL A 150 -11.67 -5.08 -2.78
C VAL A 150 -12.75 -4.46 -3.64
N THR A 151 -13.90 -5.13 -3.71
CA THR A 151 -15.01 -4.78 -4.60
C THR A 151 -16.32 -4.57 -3.83
N THR A 152 -17.25 -3.82 -4.40
CA THR A 152 -18.56 -3.61 -3.80
C THR A 152 -19.51 -4.80 -3.98
N GLN A 153 -19.25 -5.66 -4.96
CA GLN A 153 -20.10 -6.80 -5.31
C GLN A 153 -19.25 -7.98 -5.76
N LYS A 154 -19.80 -9.18 -5.62
CA LYS A 154 -19.12 -10.44 -5.93
C LYS A 154 -18.89 -10.63 -7.43
N ASP A 155 -19.94 -10.44 -8.21
CA ASP A 155 -19.91 -10.67 -9.65
C ASP A 155 -20.12 -9.34 -10.38
N PHE A 156 -19.26 -9.06 -11.35
CA PHE A 156 -19.32 -7.87 -12.18
C PHE A 156 -18.77 -8.18 -13.59
N PRO A 157 -19.19 -7.43 -14.62
CA PRO A 157 -18.65 -7.60 -15.97
C PRO A 157 -17.14 -7.46 -16.01
N GLY A 158 -16.46 -8.41 -16.63
CA GLY A 158 -15.00 -8.42 -16.75
C GLY A 158 -14.25 -9.02 -15.55
N ASN A 159 -14.92 -9.50 -14.49
CA ASN A 159 -14.24 -10.04 -13.29
C ASN A 159 -13.26 -11.19 -13.64
N ASN A 160 -13.72 -12.20 -14.38
CA ASN A 160 -12.85 -13.33 -14.73
C ASN A 160 -11.72 -12.93 -15.68
N GLU A 161 -11.99 -11.99 -16.58
CA GLU A 161 -11.00 -11.47 -17.51
C GLU A 161 -9.94 -10.62 -16.77
N LEU A 162 -10.34 -9.83 -15.78
CA LEU A 162 -9.41 -9.10 -14.89
C LEU A 162 -8.46 -10.08 -14.21
N VAL A 163 -9.00 -11.17 -13.64
CA VAL A 163 -8.19 -12.19 -12.95
C VAL A 163 -7.23 -12.87 -13.93
N ARG A 164 -7.70 -13.28 -15.12
CA ARG A 164 -6.88 -13.93 -16.14
C ARG A 164 -5.73 -13.02 -16.58
N ARG A 165 -6.02 -11.76 -16.90
CA ARG A 165 -5.02 -10.80 -17.37
C ARG A 165 -4.03 -10.40 -16.29
N LEU A 166 -4.43 -10.38 -15.02
CA LEU A 166 -3.49 -10.15 -13.90
C LEU A 166 -2.46 -11.28 -13.78
N GLN A 167 -2.86 -12.55 -14.01
CA GLN A 167 -1.91 -13.68 -14.03
C GLN A 167 -0.87 -13.52 -15.14
N GLU A 168 -1.28 -13.03 -16.28
CA GLU A 168 -0.39 -12.80 -17.43
C GLU A 168 0.56 -11.61 -17.20
N ALA A 169 0.05 -10.52 -16.61
CA ALA A 169 0.81 -9.30 -16.37
C ALA A 169 1.79 -9.41 -15.20
N VAL A 170 1.48 -10.25 -14.21
CA VAL A 170 2.28 -10.46 -13.00
C VAL A 170 2.44 -11.97 -12.76
N PRO A 171 3.36 -12.63 -13.49
CA PRO A 171 3.56 -14.09 -13.41
C PRO A 171 3.96 -14.61 -12.03
N GLU A 172 4.48 -13.76 -11.16
CA GLU A 172 4.87 -14.09 -9.78
C GLU A 172 3.67 -14.21 -8.83
N LEU A 173 2.44 -13.88 -9.29
CA LEU A 173 1.25 -14.07 -8.48
C LEU A 173 1.07 -15.54 -8.12
N THR A 174 0.90 -15.80 -6.84
CA THR A 174 0.59 -17.11 -6.26
C THR A 174 -0.89 -17.18 -5.86
N SER A 175 -1.49 -16.03 -5.60
CA SER A 175 -2.88 -15.92 -5.15
C SER A 175 -3.54 -14.64 -5.68
N ILE A 176 -4.77 -14.76 -6.18
CA ILE A 176 -5.66 -13.64 -6.45
C ILE A 176 -6.94 -13.86 -5.65
N GLN A 177 -7.22 -12.93 -4.76
CA GLN A 177 -8.42 -12.93 -3.93
C GLN A 177 -9.32 -11.75 -4.23
N GLN A 178 -10.59 -11.91 -4.00
CA GLN A 178 -11.56 -10.85 -4.01
C GLN A 178 -12.20 -10.73 -2.63
N ASN A 179 -12.10 -9.55 -2.05
CA ASN A 179 -12.81 -9.21 -0.82
C ASN A 179 -14.03 -8.34 -1.15
N ILE A 180 -15.20 -8.71 -0.63
CA ILE A 180 -16.45 -8.03 -0.92
C ILE A 180 -16.77 -7.07 0.22
N ASN A 181 -16.81 -5.77 -0.09
CA ASN A 181 -17.20 -4.71 0.83
C ASN A 181 -18.22 -3.75 0.18
N ALA A 182 -19.49 -4.06 0.34
CA ALA A 182 -20.60 -3.24 -0.16
C ALA A 182 -20.97 -2.08 0.81
N ALA A 183 -20.44 -2.07 2.03
CA ALA A 183 -20.83 -1.09 3.04
C ALA A 183 -20.22 0.31 2.77
N LYS A 184 -20.99 1.35 3.05
CA LYS A 184 -20.48 2.75 3.09
C LYS A 184 -19.73 2.97 4.40
N THR A 185 -18.45 2.63 4.41
CA THR A 185 -17.60 2.67 5.61
C THR A 185 -16.16 2.96 5.23
N ASN A 186 -15.37 3.47 6.17
CA ASN A 186 -13.93 3.65 6.06
C ASN A 186 -13.15 2.33 6.26
N VAL A 187 -13.82 1.26 6.68
CA VAL A 187 -13.22 -0.07 6.78
C VAL A 187 -12.97 -0.59 5.37
N ILE A 188 -11.74 -0.97 5.08
CA ILE A 188 -11.34 -1.36 3.72
C ILE A 188 -11.84 -2.75 3.38
N LEU A 189 -11.62 -3.73 4.26
CA LEU A 189 -12.03 -5.11 4.03
C LEU A 189 -13.44 -5.37 4.54
N GLY A 190 -14.26 -6.01 3.70
CA GLY A 190 -15.52 -6.61 4.11
C GLY A 190 -15.31 -7.96 4.79
N ARG A 191 -16.42 -8.62 5.15
CA ARG A 191 -16.39 -9.90 5.88
C ARG A 191 -16.14 -11.11 5.00
N GLU A 192 -16.44 -11.03 3.70
CA GLU A 192 -16.32 -12.15 2.76
C GLU A 192 -15.07 -11.96 1.88
N THR A 193 -14.25 -13.00 1.81
CA THR A 193 -13.12 -13.09 0.89
C THR A 193 -13.20 -14.39 0.11
N ILE A 194 -13.04 -14.32 -1.20
CA ILE A 194 -13.13 -15.44 -2.13
C ILE A 194 -11.79 -15.58 -2.85
N VAL A 195 -11.26 -16.79 -2.91
CA VAL A 195 -10.12 -17.11 -3.77
C VAL A 195 -10.61 -17.16 -5.21
N ARG A 196 -10.10 -16.27 -6.05
CA ARG A 196 -10.43 -16.25 -7.49
C ARG A 196 -9.45 -17.06 -8.31
N TRP A 197 -8.21 -17.16 -7.84
CA TRP A 197 -7.19 -17.98 -8.46
C TRP A 197 -6.05 -18.28 -7.48
N GLY A 198 -5.41 -19.44 -7.64
CA GLY A 198 -4.22 -19.85 -6.91
C GLY A 198 -4.47 -20.28 -5.48
N ALA A 199 -3.47 -20.12 -4.62
CA ALA A 199 -3.50 -20.56 -3.24
C ALA A 199 -4.36 -19.65 -2.33
N PRO A 200 -4.97 -20.18 -1.26
CA PRO A 200 -5.73 -19.36 -0.31
C PRO A 200 -4.85 -18.50 0.59
N VAL A 201 -3.56 -18.78 0.67
CA VAL A 201 -2.55 -18.06 1.46
C VAL A 201 -1.25 -17.99 0.70
N ILE A 202 -0.39 -17.04 1.05
CA ILE A 202 1.03 -17.04 0.69
C ILE A 202 1.86 -17.32 1.93
N GLN A 203 3.05 -17.84 1.72
CA GLN A 203 4.00 -18.14 2.78
C GLN A 203 5.17 -17.16 2.77
N ASP A 204 5.76 -16.91 3.91
CA ASP A 204 7.01 -16.17 4.04
C ASP A 204 7.86 -16.82 5.16
N ARG A 205 9.13 -16.48 5.21
CA ARG A 205 10.05 -16.95 6.26
C ARG A 205 10.55 -15.76 7.05
N LEU A 206 10.51 -15.90 8.37
CA LEU A 206 10.99 -14.90 9.31
C LEU A 206 12.20 -15.46 10.06
N GLY A 207 13.39 -14.96 9.73
CA GLY A 207 14.64 -15.41 10.31
C GLY A 207 15.23 -16.67 9.67
#